data_a2994fbdd3e30208c814426ab3af40b4
#
_entry.id   a2994fbdd3e30208c814426ab3af40b4
#
_cell.length_a   1.000
_cell.length_b   1.000
_cell.length_c   1.000
_cell.angle_alpha   90.00
_cell.angle_beta   90.00
_cell.angle_gamma   90.00
#
_symmetry.space_group_name_H-M   'P 1'
#
loop_
_entity.id
_entity.type
_entity.pdbx_description
1 polymer ?
#
loop_
_entity_poly.entity_id
_entity_poly.type
_entity_poly.pdbx_seq_one_letter_code
_entity_poly.pdbx_strand_id
1 'polypeptide(L)'
;MPASAADIAVTLTGGSNNSNPIYSIGGNPSSYPVTGTLNNLFDNVSDAEAQIGKTDYRCIYIFNNSSLYTIYNVQLYIVYLTDVVSNIQIGINSKSEIQRIIINGLITGGSFQISYKPPTQDTIEYRNISFDPDPATWALNLKNELLTIPTINSIDVAVSGTFSSRIFDINFNGIDDKRNHDLFGINISGLIGSGTSGFSSKLAQGGPINSIPTLLDVPTTVPYDVNFYDTNNSTMLLIGNLYPEEGFPLWIKRTVPENATSIAGEGFKLKILGSPI
;
A
#
# COMPACT_ATOMS: atom_id res chain seq x y z
N MET A 1 12.21 6.06 -27.60
CA MET A 1 12.81 6.94 -26.56
C MET A 1 12.28 6.44 -25.23
N PRO A 2 13.07 6.37 -24.17
CA PRO A 2 12.54 5.99 -22.86
C PRO A 2 11.49 7.02 -22.41
N ALA A 3 10.54 6.61 -21.54
CA ALA A 3 9.55 7.51 -20.96
C ALA A 3 10.29 8.68 -20.27
N SER A 4 9.75 9.86 -20.41
CA SER A 4 10.32 11.10 -19.89
C SER A 4 9.42 11.67 -18.78
N ALA A 5 9.91 12.65 -18.03
CA ALA A 5 9.06 13.37 -17.05
C ALA A 5 7.84 14.04 -17.72
N ALA A 6 7.88 14.26 -19.03
CA ALA A 6 6.75 14.80 -19.80
C ALA A 6 5.61 13.78 -19.99
N ASP A 7 5.89 12.49 -19.77
CA ASP A 7 4.88 11.43 -19.88
C ASP A 7 4.07 11.26 -18.56
N ILE A 8 4.46 11.94 -17.48
CA ILE A 8 3.71 11.96 -16.23
C ILE A 8 2.81 13.19 -16.17
N ALA A 9 1.52 12.96 -16.09
CA ALA A 9 0.54 14.00 -15.80
C ALA A 9 -0.05 13.81 -14.40
N VAL A 10 -0.39 14.93 -13.75
CA VAL A 10 -1.11 14.93 -12.48
C VAL A 10 -2.39 15.74 -12.67
N THR A 11 -3.54 15.11 -12.43
CA THR A 11 -4.86 15.74 -12.64
C THR A 11 -5.71 15.74 -11.38
N LEU A 12 -6.70 16.64 -11.35
CA LEU A 12 -7.75 16.63 -10.34
C LEU A 12 -8.64 15.39 -10.48
N THR A 13 -9.56 15.19 -9.53
CA THR A 13 -10.63 14.18 -9.55
C THR A 13 -12.01 14.84 -9.52
N GLY A 14 -13.08 14.04 -9.45
CA GLY A 14 -14.46 14.55 -9.40
C GLY A 14 -15.14 14.57 -10.76
N GLY A 15 -14.58 13.84 -11.75
CA GLY A 15 -15.11 13.71 -13.10
C GLY A 15 -14.46 14.64 -14.11
N SER A 16 -14.61 14.33 -15.42
CA SER A 16 -13.85 14.91 -16.52
C SER A 16 -13.90 16.45 -16.59
N ASN A 17 -14.95 17.07 -16.12
CA ASN A 17 -15.16 18.52 -16.19
C ASN A 17 -14.82 19.27 -14.90
N ASN A 18 -14.34 18.59 -13.85
CA ASN A 18 -14.02 19.26 -12.61
C ASN A 18 -12.73 20.08 -12.74
N SER A 19 -12.85 21.40 -12.76
CA SER A 19 -11.73 22.36 -12.74
C SER A 19 -11.48 22.96 -11.35
N ASN A 20 -12.33 22.65 -10.36
CA ASN A 20 -12.24 23.21 -9.02
C ASN A 20 -11.56 22.22 -8.05
N PRO A 21 -10.41 22.57 -7.48
CA PRO A 21 -9.68 21.72 -6.54
C PRO A 21 -10.47 21.32 -5.29
N ILE A 22 -11.42 22.15 -4.83
CA ILE A 22 -12.26 21.85 -3.66
C ILE A 22 -13.08 20.58 -3.89
N TYR A 23 -13.49 20.31 -5.12
CA TYR A 23 -14.25 19.12 -5.52
C TYR A 23 -13.34 17.96 -5.98
N SER A 24 -12.01 18.10 -5.83
CA SER A 24 -11.07 17.02 -6.09
C SER A 24 -10.98 16.07 -4.87
N ILE A 25 -12.09 15.41 -4.59
CA ILE A 25 -12.32 14.59 -3.37
C ILE A 25 -12.76 13.16 -3.71
N GLY A 26 -12.15 12.58 -4.73
CA GLY A 26 -12.42 11.23 -5.20
C GLY A 26 -13.20 11.19 -6.52
N GLY A 27 -13.67 10.01 -6.90
CA GLY A 27 -14.33 9.77 -8.18
C GLY A 27 -13.36 9.64 -9.35
N ASN A 28 -13.90 9.75 -10.57
CA ASN A 28 -13.11 9.65 -11.81
C ASN A 28 -12.11 10.80 -11.98
N PRO A 29 -11.01 10.57 -12.72
CA PRO A 29 -10.06 11.63 -13.03
C PRO A 29 -10.72 12.77 -13.82
N SER A 30 -10.18 13.97 -13.62
CA SER A 30 -10.53 15.17 -14.38
C SER A 30 -9.56 15.37 -15.55
N SER A 31 -10.00 16.10 -16.59
CA SER A 31 -9.10 16.59 -17.64
C SER A 31 -8.23 17.79 -17.19
N TYR A 32 -8.51 18.37 -16.04
CA TYR A 32 -7.78 19.54 -15.54
C TYR A 32 -6.56 19.15 -14.73
N PRO A 33 -5.37 19.67 -15.10
CA PRO A 33 -4.13 19.35 -14.40
C PRO A 33 -4.05 20.03 -13.03
N VAL A 34 -3.33 19.40 -12.12
CA VAL A 34 -2.81 20.07 -10.93
C VAL A 34 -1.62 20.91 -11.35
N THR A 35 -1.71 22.24 -11.22
CA THR A 35 -0.65 23.17 -11.62
C THR A 35 0.15 23.64 -10.40
N GLY A 36 1.27 24.32 -10.62
CA GLY A 36 2.07 24.91 -9.55
C GLY A 36 1.57 26.28 -9.05
N THR A 37 0.32 26.66 -9.38
CA THR A 37 -0.25 27.94 -8.95
C THR A 37 -0.72 27.88 -7.50
N LEU A 38 -0.78 29.03 -6.84
CA LEU A 38 -1.32 29.15 -5.50
C LEU A 38 -2.78 28.65 -5.45
N ASN A 39 -3.11 27.96 -4.38
CA ASN A 39 -4.45 27.36 -4.14
C ASN A 39 -4.91 26.34 -5.21
N ASN A 40 -3.98 25.75 -5.93
CA ASN A 40 -4.34 24.79 -6.97
C ASN A 40 -4.77 23.41 -6.45
N LEU A 41 -4.55 23.11 -5.16
CA LEU A 41 -5.00 21.88 -4.53
C LEU A 41 -5.77 22.15 -3.22
N PHE A 42 -5.21 22.97 -2.34
CA PHE A 42 -5.84 23.38 -1.09
C PHE A 42 -6.13 24.87 -1.10
N ASP A 43 -7.25 25.27 -0.55
CA ASP A 43 -7.62 26.66 -0.26
C ASP A 43 -6.80 27.26 0.89
N ASN A 44 -6.88 28.57 1.05
CA ASN A 44 -6.30 29.26 2.19
C ASN A 44 -6.96 28.81 3.50
N VAL A 45 -6.18 28.74 4.55
CA VAL A 45 -6.67 28.51 5.91
C VAL A 45 -7.10 29.86 6.49
N SER A 46 -8.35 29.96 6.94
CA SER A 46 -8.86 31.15 7.64
C SER A 46 -8.32 31.21 9.08
N ASP A 47 -8.37 32.41 9.67
CA ASP A 47 -7.94 32.59 11.08
C ASP A 47 -8.74 31.70 12.04
N ALA A 48 -10.04 31.51 11.79
CA ALA A 48 -10.88 30.63 12.59
C ALA A 48 -10.44 29.17 12.47
N GLU A 49 -10.12 28.69 11.25
CA GLU A 49 -9.62 27.34 11.02
C GLU A 49 -8.23 27.14 11.64
N ALA A 50 -7.37 28.16 11.59
CA ALA A 50 -6.06 28.10 12.22
C ALA A 50 -6.15 28.02 13.75
N GLN A 51 -7.15 28.65 14.37
CA GLN A 51 -7.36 28.57 15.81
C GLN A 51 -7.80 27.20 16.30
N ILE A 52 -8.70 26.54 15.58
CA ILE A 52 -9.29 25.25 15.99
C ILE A 52 -8.60 24.04 15.37
N GLY A 53 -7.67 24.27 14.43
CA GLY A 53 -7.09 23.25 13.59
C GLY A 53 -8.04 22.83 12.45
N LYS A 54 -7.46 22.31 11.36
CA LYS A 54 -8.23 21.82 10.19
C LYS A 54 -7.55 20.62 9.55
N THR A 55 -8.34 19.64 9.16
CA THR A 55 -7.87 18.56 8.30
C THR A 55 -8.69 18.52 7.03
N ASP A 56 -8.00 18.58 5.89
CA ASP A 56 -8.57 18.49 4.56
C ASP A 56 -8.00 17.31 3.77
N TYR A 57 -8.81 16.76 2.90
CA TYR A 57 -8.44 15.67 1.98
C TYR A 57 -8.67 16.12 0.55
N ARG A 58 -7.71 15.82 -0.33
CA ARG A 58 -7.84 15.96 -1.78
C ARG A 58 -7.41 14.68 -2.44
N CYS A 59 -8.05 14.35 -3.55
CA CYS A 59 -7.65 13.22 -4.37
C CYS A 59 -7.16 13.72 -5.73
N ILE A 60 -6.07 13.17 -6.22
CA ILE A 60 -5.49 13.46 -7.53
C ILE A 60 -5.21 12.16 -8.25
N TYR A 61 -5.06 12.20 -9.56
CA TYR A 61 -4.54 11.08 -10.35
C TYR A 61 -3.14 11.39 -10.87
N ILE A 62 -2.28 10.39 -10.82
CA ILE A 62 -1.00 10.37 -11.50
C ILE A 62 -1.17 9.49 -12.73
N PHE A 63 -0.93 10.01 -13.92
CA PHE A 63 -1.05 9.29 -15.18
C PHE A 63 0.30 9.06 -15.82
N ASN A 64 0.46 7.87 -16.41
CA ASN A 64 1.44 7.61 -17.43
C ASN A 64 0.80 7.87 -18.80
N ASN A 65 1.07 9.04 -19.38
CA ASN A 65 0.56 9.44 -20.70
C ASN A 65 1.31 8.78 -21.87
N SER A 66 2.37 8.01 -21.60
CA SER A 66 3.01 7.24 -22.65
C SER A 66 2.08 6.15 -23.15
N SER A 67 1.95 6.00 -24.47
CA SER A 67 1.23 4.88 -25.09
C SER A 67 2.10 3.62 -25.27
N LEU A 68 3.39 3.70 -24.94
CA LEU A 68 4.38 2.66 -25.28
C LEU A 68 5.13 2.11 -24.07
N TYR A 69 5.44 2.95 -23.08
CA TYR A 69 6.39 2.62 -22.02
C TYR A 69 5.71 2.48 -20.66
N THR A 70 6.06 1.44 -19.93
CA THR A 70 5.73 1.29 -18.51
C THR A 70 6.72 2.08 -17.66
N ILE A 71 6.24 2.73 -16.62
CA ILE A 71 7.06 3.34 -15.58
C ILE A 71 7.11 2.36 -14.41
N TYR A 72 8.30 1.82 -14.15
CA TYR A 72 8.50 0.78 -13.14
C TYR A 72 8.86 1.38 -11.79
N ASN A 73 8.43 0.70 -10.73
CA ASN A 73 8.77 1.01 -9.34
C ASN A 73 8.48 2.46 -8.96
N VAL A 74 7.29 2.94 -9.31
CA VAL A 74 6.88 4.32 -9.02
C VAL A 74 6.84 4.55 -7.51
N GLN A 75 7.62 5.53 -7.08
CA GLN A 75 7.76 5.94 -5.68
C GLN A 75 7.39 7.41 -5.53
N LEU A 76 6.75 7.74 -4.42
CA LEU A 76 6.21 9.06 -4.15
C LEU A 76 6.72 9.59 -2.82
N TYR A 77 7.01 10.89 -2.75
CA TYR A 77 7.30 11.57 -1.50
C TYR A 77 7.02 13.07 -1.57
N ILE A 78 6.86 13.68 -0.39
CA ILE A 78 6.63 15.11 -0.23
C ILE A 78 7.95 15.83 0.02
N VAL A 79 8.11 16.97 -0.63
CA VAL A 79 9.17 17.96 -0.35
C VAL A 79 8.49 19.28 0.01
N TYR A 80 8.72 19.76 1.21
CA TYR A 80 8.28 21.08 1.62
C TYR A 80 9.15 22.15 0.98
N LEU A 81 8.52 23.23 0.48
CA LEU A 81 9.21 24.32 -0.20
C LEU A 81 9.59 25.47 0.75
N THR A 82 8.90 25.55 1.87
CA THR A 82 9.06 26.61 2.89
C THR A 82 8.97 25.96 4.27
N ASP A 83 9.30 26.70 5.31
CA ASP A 83 8.91 26.33 6.66
C ASP A 83 7.39 26.23 6.71
N VAL A 84 6.89 25.03 7.01
CA VAL A 84 5.46 24.73 6.98
C VAL A 84 4.95 24.49 8.40
N VAL A 85 3.74 24.95 8.66
CA VAL A 85 2.99 24.64 9.89
C VAL A 85 2.10 23.42 9.67
N SER A 86 1.60 23.25 8.44
CA SER A 86 0.75 22.12 8.08
C SER A 86 1.54 20.84 7.88
N ASN A 87 1.00 19.71 8.33
CA ASN A 87 1.50 18.38 7.95
C ASN A 87 0.80 17.87 6.69
N ILE A 88 1.58 17.43 5.70
CA ILE A 88 1.07 16.85 4.45
C ILE A 88 1.42 15.37 4.40
N GLN A 89 0.41 14.53 4.26
CA GLN A 89 0.56 13.08 4.13
C GLN A 89 0.03 12.60 2.77
N ILE A 90 0.65 11.56 2.23
CA ILE A 90 0.17 10.86 1.03
C ILE A 90 -0.68 9.68 1.46
N GLY A 91 -1.86 9.55 0.88
CA GLY A 91 -2.77 8.45 1.11
C GLY A 91 -3.00 7.59 -0.14
N ILE A 92 -3.04 6.29 0.04
CA ILE A 92 -3.41 5.33 -1.00
C ILE A 92 -4.42 4.32 -0.48
N ASN A 93 -5.33 3.89 -1.36
CA ASN A 93 -6.11 2.70 -1.10
C ASN A 93 -5.18 1.50 -1.13
N SER A 94 -5.29 0.66 -0.13
CA SER A 94 -4.48 -0.55 -0.05
C SER A 94 -5.22 -1.65 0.70
N LYS A 95 -4.96 -2.90 0.32
CA LYS A 95 -5.52 -4.09 0.95
C LYS A 95 -4.46 -4.86 1.72
N SER A 96 -4.89 -5.44 2.83
CA SER A 96 -4.10 -6.42 3.57
C SER A 96 -3.97 -7.70 2.76
N GLU A 97 -2.81 -8.34 2.81
CA GLU A 97 -2.60 -9.62 2.17
C GLU A 97 -2.96 -10.76 3.12
N ILE A 98 -3.64 -11.77 2.57
CA ILE A 98 -3.88 -13.04 3.24
C ILE A 98 -3.34 -14.14 2.35
N GLN A 99 -2.37 -14.89 2.86
CA GLN A 99 -1.87 -16.09 2.20
C GLN A 99 -2.36 -17.34 2.91
N ARG A 100 -2.71 -18.35 2.16
CA ARG A 100 -3.18 -19.65 2.66
C ARG A 100 -2.20 -20.74 2.31
N ILE A 101 -1.87 -21.56 3.30
CA ILE A 101 -1.17 -22.83 3.14
C ILE A 101 -2.14 -23.96 3.49
N ILE A 102 -2.24 -24.95 2.60
CA ILE A 102 -3.01 -26.16 2.84
C ILE A 102 -2.06 -27.35 2.84
N ILE A 103 -2.13 -28.16 3.88
CA ILE A 103 -1.38 -29.40 4.01
C ILE A 103 -2.40 -30.53 4.20
N ASN A 104 -2.45 -31.44 3.23
CA ASN A 104 -3.31 -32.61 3.24
C ASN A 104 -2.53 -33.88 3.60
N GLY A 105 -3.22 -34.88 4.10
CA GLY A 105 -2.70 -36.19 4.47
C GLY A 105 -2.79 -36.47 5.94
N LEU A 106 -2.58 -37.72 6.30
CA LEU A 106 -2.50 -38.18 7.70
C LEU A 106 -1.04 -37.99 8.18
N ILE A 107 -0.75 -36.78 8.66
CA ILE A 107 0.60 -36.42 9.10
C ILE A 107 0.81 -36.96 10.53
N THR A 108 1.95 -37.62 10.76
CA THR A 108 2.35 -38.22 12.03
C THR A 108 3.65 -37.67 12.57
N GLY A 109 4.38 -36.85 11.79
CA GLY A 109 5.65 -36.28 12.23
C GLY A 109 6.38 -35.55 11.10
N GLY A 110 7.62 -35.18 11.38
CA GLY A 110 8.52 -34.52 10.44
C GLY A 110 8.39 -33.00 10.43
N SER A 111 8.77 -32.39 9.32
CA SER A 111 8.68 -30.94 9.12
C SER A 111 8.39 -30.62 7.65
N PHE A 112 7.82 -29.45 7.39
CA PHE A 112 7.78 -28.88 6.05
C PHE A 112 8.63 -27.62 5.99
N GLN A 113 9.08 -27.27 4.79
CA GLN A 113 9.88 -26.06 4.59
C GLN A 113 9.06 -25.02 3.87
N ILE A 114 9.16 -23.79 4.35
CA ILE A 114 8.64 -22.59 3.66
C ILE A 114 9.82 -21.87 3.03
N SER A 115 9.62 -21.37 1.81
CA SER A 115 10.50 -20.40 1.16
C SER A 115 9.75 -19.08 0.95
N TYR A 116 10.45 -17.99 1.18
CA TYR A 116 9.91 -16.64 1.02
C TYR A 116 10.97 -15.72 0.43
N LYS A 117 10.60 -14.97 -0.61
CA LYS A 117 11.45 -13.92 -1.18
C LYS A 117 10.91 -12.57 -0.70
N PRO A 118 11.66 -11.86 0.18
CA PRO A 118 11.26 -10.53 0.62
C PRO A 118 11.19 -9.55 -0.56
N PRO A 119 10.20 -8.61 -0.59
CA PRO A 119 10.03 -7.66 -1.68
C PRO A 119 11.24 -6.77 -1.99
N THR A 120 12.11 -6.57 -1.00
CA THR A 120 13.29 -5.70 -1.08
C THR A 120 14.61 -6.44 -1.20
N GLN A 121 14.58 -7.77 -1.31
CA GLN A 121 15.78 -8.61 -1.34
C GLN A 121 15.74 -9.59 -2.51
N ASP A 122 16.92 -9.92 -3.04
CA ASP A 122 17.04 -10.93 -4.09
C ASP A 122 17.27 -12.35 -3.55
N THR A 123 17.48 -12.49 -2.24
CA THR A 123 17.69 -13.78 -1.58
C THR A 123 16.38 -14.40 -1.13
N ILE A 124 16.28 -15.72 -1.27
CA ILE A 124 15.15 -16.50 -0.75
C ILE A 124 15.50 -16.99 0.65
N GLU A 125 14.62 -16.68 1.60
CA GLU A 125 14.70 -17.18 2.98
C GLU A 125 13.98 -18.51 3.10
N TYR A 126 14.53 -19.44 3.87
CA TYR A 126 13.97 -20.77 4.12
C TYR A 126 13.74 -20.98 5.61
N ARG A 127 12.59 -21.52 5.99
CA ARG A 127 12.25 -21.90 7.36
C ARG A 127 11.66 -23.30 7.42
N ASN A 128 12.08 -24.08 8.42
CA ASN A 128 11.55 -25.43 8.64
C ASN A 128 10.52 -25.40 9.77
N ILE A 129 9.31 -25.84 9.46
CA ILE A 129 8.19 -25.84 10.38
C ILE A 129 7.97 -27.26 10.89
N SER A 130 8.30 -27.53 12.14
CA SER A 130 8.09 -28.83 12.77
C SER A 130 6.61 -29.13 12.91
N PHE A 131 6.22 -30.35 12.58
CA PHE A 131 4.87 -30.84 12.81
C PHE A 131 4.53 -30.85 14.30
N ASP A 132 3.30 -30.49 14.61
CA ASP A 132 2.70 -30.72 15.93
C ASP A 132 1.30 -31.31 15.74
N PRO A 133 0.90 -32.35 16.53
CA PRO A 133 -0.43 -32.95 16.44
C PRO A 133 -1.54 -31.96 16.85
N ASP A 134 -1.23 -31.01 17.76
CA ASP A 134 -2.14 -29.93 18.09
C ASP A 134 -2.08 -28.82 17.02
N PRO A 135 -3.22 -28.54 16.34
CA PRO A 135 -3.24 -27.56 15.27
C PRO A 135 -2.85 -26.15 15.71
N ALA A 136 -3.21 -25.76 16.92
CA ALA A 136 -2.91 -24.43 17.44
C ALA A 136 -1.39 -24.26 17.69
N THR A 137 -0.76 -25.28 18.26
CA THR A 137 0.68 -25.33 18.45
C THR A 137 1.40 -25.35 17.12
N TRP A 138 0.92 -26.10 16.11
CA TRP A 138 1.52 -26.12 14.78
C TRP A 138 1.40 -24.74 14.08
N ALA A 139 0.28 -24.05 14.20
CA ALA A 139 0.12 -22.68 13.71
C ALA A 139 1.04 -21.69 14.43
N LEU A 140 1.25 -21.86 15.74
CA LEU A 140 2.17 -21.06 16.53
C LEU A 140 3.64 -21.29 16.10
N ASN A 141 4.02 -22.53 15.85
CA ASN A 141 5.34 -22.86 15.31
C ASN A 141 5.56 -22.19 13.96
N LEU A 142 4.58 -22.26 13.06
CA LEU A 142 4.60 -21.56 11.77
C LEU A 142 4.78 -20.05 11.95
N LYS A 143 3.97 -19.43 12.81
CA LYS A 143 4.04 -17.99 13.10
C LYS A 143 5.44 -17.60 13.61
N ASN A 144 5.94 -18.33 14.59
CA ASN A 144 7.23 -18.02 15.22
C ASN A 144 8.38 -18.13 14.22
N GLU A 145 8.41 -19.17 13.40
CA GLU A 145 9.43 -19.34 12.36
C GLU A 145 9.38 -18.25 11.29
N LEU A 146 8.18 -17.85 10.84
CA LEU A 146 8.03 -16.76 9.87
C LEU A 146 8.51 -15.43 10.45
N LEU A 147 8.26 -15.14 11.73
CA LEU A 147 8.75 -13.95 12.41
C LEU A 147 10.28 -13.90 12.59
N THR A 148 11.00 -15.01 12.38
CA THR A 148 12.48 -14.99 12.31
C THR A 148 13.01 -14.44 10.98
N ILE A 149 12.16 -14.26 9.96
CA ILE A 149 12.53 -13.64 8.69
C ILE A 149 12.62 -12.12 8.92
N PRO A 150 13.79 -11.49 8.71
CA PRO A 150 14.02 -10.08 9.12
C PRO A 150 13.06 -9.06 8.50
N THR A 151 12.42 -9.40 7.40
CA THR A 151 11.49 -8.53 6.67
C THR A 151 10.02 -8.79 7.00
N ILE A 152 9.72 -9.76 7.87
CA ILE A 152 8.38 -10.03 8.39
C ILE A 152 8.34 -9.57 9.86
N ASN A 153 7.66 -8.46 10.12
CA ASN A 153 7.65 -7.84 11.44
C ASN A 153 6.43 -8.24 12.27
N SER A 154 5.30 -8.48 11.62
CA SER A 154 4.07 -8.84 12.31
C SER A 154 3.14 -9.64 11.42
N ILE A 155 2.73 -10.82 11.90
CA ILE A 155 1.72 -11.66 11.24
C ILE A 155 0.82 -12.32 12.29
N ASP A 156 -0.37 -12.71 11.86
CA ASP A 156 -1.21 -13.68 12.57
C ASP A 156 -1.42 -14.92 11.70
N VAL A 157 -1.47 -16.07 12.35
CA VAL A 157 -1.72 -17.36 11.69
C VAL A 157 -2.96 -17.98 12.31
N ALA A 158 -4.03 -18.05 11.54
CA ALA A 158 -5.23 -18.78 11.90
C ALA A 158 -5.16 -20.19 11.33
N VAL A 159 -5.53 -21.18 12.14
CA VAL A 159 -5.60 -22.58 11.71
C VAL A 159 -7.03 -23.06 11.67
N SER A 160 -7.37 -23.85 10.65
CA SER A 160 -8.67 -24.48 10.45
C SER A 160 -8.53 -25.82 9.72
N GLY A 161 -9.63 -26.39 9.31
CA GLY A 161 -9.67 -27.66 8.57
C GLY A 161 -9.84 -28.88 9.46
N THR A 162 -9.53 -30.04 8.89
CA THR A 162 -9.70 -31.37 9.53
C THR A 162 -8.35 -31.99 9.88
N PHE A 163 -8.37 -33.16 10.54
CA PHE A 163 -7.16 -33.92 10.84
C PHE A 163 -6.36 -34.29 9.58
N SER A 164 -7.03 -34.52 8.47
CA SER A 164 -6.42 -34.88 7.18
C SER A 164 -6.27 -33.73 6.19
N SER A 165 -6.64 -32.50 6.58
CA SER A 165 -6.48 -31.31 5.75
C SER A 165 -6.37 -30.09 6.67
N ARG A 166 -5.17 -29.65 6.93
CA ARG A 166 -4.87 -28.45 7.74
C ARG A 166 -4.75 -27.23 6.84
N ILE A 167 -5.41 -26.16 7.26
CA ILE A 167 -5.44 -24.87 6.56
C ILE A 167 -4.86 -23.82 7.50
N PHE A 168 -3.81 -23.12 7.04
CA PHE A 168 -3.19 -22.02 7.75
C PHE A 168 -3.41 -20.74 6.96
N ASP A 169 -4.15 -19.79 7.51
CA ASP A 169 -4.36 -18.45 6.95
C ASP A 169 -3.40 -17.47 7.62
N ILE A 170 -2.48 -16.91 6.85
CA ILE A 170 -1.43 -16.01 7.30
C ILE A 170 -1.85 -14.59 6.92
N ASN A 171 -2.13 -13.77 7.94
CA ASN A 171 -2.47 -12.36 7.80
C ASN A 171 -1.25 -11.51 8.16
N PHE A 172 -0.83 -10.64 7.24
CA PHE A 172 0.23 -9.67 7.52
C PHE A 172 -0.36 -8.47 8.26
N ASN A 173 0.36 -8.00 9.30
CA ASN A 173 -0.10 -6.93 10.20
C ASN A 173 0.96 -5.83 10.36
N GLY A 174 0.59 -4.74 11.03
CA GLY A 174 1.52 -3.67 11.38
C GLY A 174 2.14 -3.00 10.16
N ILE A 175 3.46 -2.90 10.10
CA ILE A 175 4.17 -2.29 8.97
C ILE A 175 4.16 -3.15 7.71
N ASP A 176 3.83 -4.42 7.83
CA ASP A 176 3.72 -5.38 6.71
C ASP A 176 2.29 -5.44 6.17
N ASP A 177 1.34 -4.86 6.91
CA ASP A 177 -0.04 -4.73 6.46
C ASP A 177 -0.12 -3.92 5.17
N LYS A 178 -1.06 -4.30 4.32
CA LYS A 178 -1.38 -3.58 3.08
C LYS A 178 -0.20 -3.48 2.09
N ARG A 179 0.72 -4.42 2.16
CA ARG A 179 1.80 -4.63 1.19
C ARG A 179 1.53 -5.89 0.37
N ASN A 180 2.04 -5.90 -0.86
CA ASN A 180 2.05 -7.11 -1.67
C ASN A 180 3.31 -7.92 -1.32
N HIS A 181 3.13 -9.10 -0.78
CA HIS A 181 4.20 -10.03 -0.44
C HIS A 181 4.29 -11.13 -1.51
N ASP A 182 5.48 -11.63 -1.78
CA ASP A 182 5.63 -12.81 -2.62
C ASP A 182 4.94 -14.02 -1.97
N LEU A 183 4.38 -14.88 -2.80
CA LEU A 183 3.71 -16.08 -2.33
C LEU A 183 4.73 -17.00 -1.64
N PHE A 184 4.40 -17.49 -0.44
CA PHE A 184 5.20 -18.52 0.20
C PHE A 184 5.28 -19.77 -0.67
N GLY A 185 6.49 -20.19 -0.99
CA GLY A 185 6.71 -21.54 -1.52
C GLY A 185 6.69 -22.56 -0.39
N ILE A 186 6.19 -23.77 -0.65
CA ILE A 186 6.20 -24.85 0.34
C ILE A 186 6.82 -26.13 -0.22
N ASN A 187 7.59 -26.80 0.62
CA ASN A 187 8.14 -28.13 0.36
C ASN A 187 7.81 -29.05 1.54
N ILE A 188 6.97 -30.03 1.25
CA ILE A 188 6.44 -30.96 2.25
C ILE A 188 7.20 -32.30 2.33
N SER A 189 8.30 -32.46 1.59
CA SER A 189 9.02 -33.74 1.48
C SER A 189 9.56 -34.25 2.82
N GLY A 190 9.71 -33.39 3.82
CA GLY A 190 10.15 -33.76 5.17
C GLY A 190 9.01 -34.16 6.11
N LEU A 191 7.74 -34.08 5.69
CA LEU A 191 6.61 -34.57 6.48
C LEU A 191 6.50 -36.09 6.42
N ILE A 192 6.23 -36.68 7.57
CA ILE A 192 6.01 -38.12 7.73
C ILE A 192 4.50 -38.37 7.82
N GLY A 193 3.96 -39.21 6.94
CA GLY A 193 2.54 -39.51 6.89
C GLY A 193 2.13 -40.20 5.60
N SER A 194 0.82 -40.33 5.37
CA SER A 194 0.26 -40.92 4.17
C SER A 194 -0.64 -39.96 3.42
N GLY A 195 -0.61 -40.00 2.08
CA GLY A 195 -1.40 -39.12 1.21
C GLY A 195 -1.03 -37.65 1.33
N THR A 196 0.23 -37.36 1.63
CA THR A 196 0.71 -35.98 1.85
C THR A 196 0.72 -35.18 0.56
N SER A 197 0.11 -34.01 0.58
CA SER A 197 0.23 -32.97 -0.43
C SER A 197 0.15 -31.60 0.23
N GLY A 198 0.67 -30.57 -0.44
CA GLY A 198 0.61 -29.22 0.10
C GLY A 198 0.71 -28.18 -1.00
N PHE A 199 0.04 -27.06 -0.80
CA PHE A 199 0.10 -25.92 -1.70
C PHE A 199 -0.15 -24.63 -0.94
N SER A 200 0.30 -23.53 -1.53
CA SER A 200 0.03 -22.18 -1.07
C SER A 200 -0.75 -21.38 -2.10
N SER A 201 -1.51 -20.39 -1.65
CA SER A 201 -2.27 -19.47 -2.49
C SER A 201 -2.46 -18.13 -1.81
N LYS A 202 -2.74 -17.08 -2.57
CA LYS A 202 -3.21 -15.81 -2.02
C LYS A 202 -4.74 -15.82 -1.97
N LEU A 203 -5.31 -15.60 -0.80
CA LEU A 203 -6.75 -15.37 -0.63
C LEU A 203 -7.10 -13.91 -0.92
N ALA A 204 -6.21 -13.00 -0.52
CA ALA A 204 -6.28 -11.59 -0.83
C ALA A 204 -4.87 -11.11 -1.17
N GLN A 205 -4.75 -10.42 -2.28
CA GLN A 205 -3.50 -9.76 -2.64
C GLN A 205 -3.41 -8.44 -1.89
N GLY A 206 -2.30 -8.24 -1.19
CA GLY A 206 -2.00 -7.00 -0.49
C GLY A 206 -1.44 -5.92 -1.40
N GLY A 207 -1.26 -4.74 -0.82
CA GLY A 207 -0.61 -3.61 -1.46
C GLY A 207 -1.56 -2.57 -2.04
N PRO A 208 -0.99 -1.60 -2.77
CA PRO A 208 -1.76 -0.52 -3.39
C PRO A 208 -2.82 -1.05 -4.34
N ILE A 209 -3.99 -0.43 -4.31
CA ILE A 209 -5.10 -0.75 -5.21
C ILE A 209 -5.32 0.41 -6.15
N ASN A 210 -5.21 0.13 -7.45
CA ASN A 210 -5.60 1.06 -8.50
C ASN A 210 -7.10 0.89 -8.80
N SER A 211 -7.94 1.51 -7.97
CA SER A 211 -9.38 1.53 -8.15
C SER A 211 -9.89 2.97 -8.08
N ILE A 212 -11.01 3.24 -8.75
CA ILE A 212 -11.66 4.55 -8.66
C ILE A 212 -12.02 4.82 -7.20
N PRO A 213 -11.48 5.88 -6.58
CA PRO A 213 -11.77 6.21 -5.19
C PRO A 213 -13.22 6.68 -5.03
N THR A 214 -13.82 6.39 -3.89
CA THR A 214 -15.15 6.88 -3.57
C THR A 214 -15.15 8.40 -3.55
N LEU A 215 -16.14 9.00 -4.22
CA LEU A 215 -16.35 10.45 -4.17
C LEU A 215 -16.91 10.81 -2.79
N LEU A 216 -16.27 11.75 -2.11
CA LEU A 216 -16.70 12.24 -0.81
C LEU A 216 -17.74 13.36 -0.97
N ASP A 217 -18.55 13.58 0.08
CA ASP A 217 -19.51 14.69 0.12
C ASP A 217 -18.84 16.04 0.41
N VAL A 218 -17.83 16.02 1.29
CA VAL A 218 -17.09 17.21 1.70
C VAL A 218 -15.60 16.90 1.90
N PRO A 219 -14.71 17.90 1.71
CA PRO A 219 -13.26 17.69 1.76
C PRO A 219 -12.70 17.35 3.14
N THR A 220 -13.48 17.47 4.20
CA THR A 220 -13.09 17.11 5.57
C THR A 220 -13.47 15.69 5.95
N THR A 221 -14.23 14.98 5.12
CA THR A 221 -14.57 13.57 5.33
C THR A 221 -13.34 12.69 5.12
N VAL A 222 -13.07 11.81 6.08
CA VAL A 222 -11.97 10.85 5.97
C VAL A 222 -12.27 9.84 4.85
N PRO A 223 -11.39 9.70 3.85
CA PRO A 223 -11.58 8.71 2.79
C PRO A 223 -11.59 7.28 3.35
N TYR A 224 -12.53 6.47 2.85
CA TYR A 224 -12.65 5.08 3.25
C TYR A 224 -11.52 4.21 2.64
N ASP A 225 -10.98 3.25 3.41
CA ASP A 225 -9.91 2.33 3.03
C ASP A 225 -8.61 3.00 2.54
N VAL A 226 -8.34 4.22 2.97
CA VAL A 226 -7.11 4.95 2.66
C VAL A 226 -6.17 4.97 3.86
N ASN A 227 -4.92 4.56 3.64
CA ASN A 227 -3.85 4.74 4.61
C ASN A 227 -3.02 5.94 4.25
N PHE A 228 -2.73 6.78 5.24
CA PHE A 228 -1.91 7.99 5.08
C PHE A 228 -0.51 7.76 5.64
N TYR A 229 0.48 8.21 4.90
CA TYR A 229 1.90 8.02 5.17
C TYR A 229 2.63 9.36 5.22
N ASP A 230 3.46 9.56 6.23
CA ASP A 230 4.48 10.61 6.24
C ASP A 230 5.62 10.17 5.33
N THR A 231 5.83 10.92 4.27
CA THR A 231 6.81 10.56 3.24
C THR A 231 7.86 11.65 3.06
N ASN A 232 9.10 11.24 2.85
CA ASN A 232 10.22 12.10 2.51
C ASN A 232 11.19 11.33 1.59
N ASN A 233 12.33 11.90 1.26
CA ASN A 233 13.32 11.25 0.40
C ASN A 233 13.94 9.95 0.98
N SER A 234 13.75 9.68 2.27
CA SER A 234 14.21 8.44 2.93
C SER A 234 13.07 7.44 3.16
N THR A 235 11.81 7.93 3.18
CA THR A 235 10.60 7.12 3.42
C THR A 235 9.63 7.32 2.26
N MET A 236 9.99 6.80 1.08
CA MET A 236 9.17 6.91 -0.12
C MET A 236 8.03 5.88 -0.11
N LEU A 237 6.86 6.29 -0.62
CA LEU A 237 5.72 5.41 -0.81
C LEU A 237 5.80 4.74 -2.17
N LEU A 238 5.92 3.42 -2.21
CA LEU A 238 5.89 2.63 -3.43
C LEU A 238 4.43 2.36 -3.83
N ILE A 239 4.06 2.72 -5.06
CA ILE A 239 2.74 2.42 -5.64
C ILE A 239 2.77 1.31 -6.70
N GLY A 240 3.96 0.86 -7.09
CA GLY A 240 4.14 -0.18 -8.10
C GLY A 240 4.45 0.36 -9.50
N ASN A 241 4.01 -0.35 -10.53
CA ASN A 241 4.22 0.05 -11.91
C ASN A 241 3.02 0.82 -12.44
N LEU A 242 3.28 1.83 -13.28
CA LEU A 242 2.25 2.50 -14.08
C LEU A 242 2.41 2.06 -15.53
N TYR A 243 1.46 1.29 -16.01
CA TYR A 243 1.43 0.82 -17.41
C TYR A 243 1.07 1.97 -18.36
N PRO A 244 1.29 1.80 -19.68
CA PRO A 244 0.88 2.80 -20.67
C PRO A 244 -0.59 3.21 -20.51
N GLU A 245 -0.84 4.52 -20.54
CA GLU A 245 -2.17 5.14 -20.41
C GLU A 245 -2.90 4.83 -19.08
N GLU A 246 -2.17 4.32 -18.08
CA GLU A 246 -2.72 4.02 -16.76
C GLU A 246 -2.63 5.23 -15.82
N GLY A 247 -3.71 5.44 -15.06
CA GLY A 247 -3.77 6.42 -13.98
C GLY A 247 -3.84 5.72 -12.61
N PHE A 248 -3.20 6.31 -11.61
CA PHE A 248 -3.26 5.85 -10.22
C PHE A 248 -3.80 6.96 -9.32
N PRO A 249 -4.87 6.71 -8.53
CA PRO A 249 -5.44 7.69 -7.61
C PRO A 249 -4.57 7.83 -6.36
N LEU A 250 -4.39 9.07 -5.93
CA LEU A 250 -3.60 9.44 -4.77
C LEU A 250 -4.36 10.43 -3.91
N TRP A 251 -4.45 10.17 -2.62
CA TRP A 251 -4.98 11.10 -1.66
C TRP A 251 -3.87 11.96 -1.04
N ILE A 252 -4.15 13.23 -0.85
CA ILE A 252 -3.31 14.17 -0.10
C ILE A 252 -4.11 14.65 1.10
N LYS A 253 -3.58 14.43 2.28
CA LYS A 253 -4.13 14.94 3.54
C LYS A 253 -3.32 16.13 3.99
N ARG A 254 -3.96 17.24 4.25
CA ARG A 254 -3.37 18.40 4.94
C ARG A 254 -3.95 18.48 6.35
N THR A 255 -3.07 18.57 7.35
CA THR A 255 -3.46 18.81 8.75
C THR A 255 -2.83 20.11 9.22
N VAL A 256 -3.65 21.09 9.51
CA VAL A 256 -3.28 22.35 10.15
C VAL A 256 -3.47 22.15 11.66
N PRO A 257 -2.45 22.32 12.50
CA PRO A 257 -2.59 22.17 13.94
C PRO A 257 -3.42 23.32 14.55
N GLU A 258 -3.95 23.08 15.74
CA GLU A 258 -4.58 24.14 16.52
C GLU A 258 -3.57 25.27 16.86
N ASN A 259 -4.06 26.50 16.87
CA ASN A 259 -3.25 27.70 17.11
C ASN A 259 -2.08 27.86 16.13
N ALA A 260 -2.27 27.41 14.89
CA ALA A 260 -1.28 27.56 13.83
C ALA A 260 -1.00 29.05 13.56
N THR A 261 0.27 29.37 13.39
CA THR A 261 0.66 30.72 12.94
C THR A 261 0.37 30.89 11.45
N SER A 262 -0.10 32.06 11.05
CA SER A 262 -0.31 32.37 9.64
C SER A 262 1.03 32.41 8.89
N ILE A 263 1.18 31.57 7.88
CA ILE A 263 2.33 31.59 6.97
C ILE A 263 1.83 31.88 5.57
N ALA A 264 2.33 32.94 4.95
CA ALA A 264 2.01 33.27 3.57
C ALA A 264 2.83 32.38 2.61
N GLY A 265 2.13 31.74 1.67
CA GLY A 265 2.78 30.96 0.60
C GLY A 265 3.33 29.60 1.05
N GLU A 266 2.73 28.96 2.05
CA GLU A 266 3.04 27.59 2.42
C GLU A 266 2.88 26.66 1.20
N GLY A 267 3.90 25.87 0.90
CA GLY A 267 3.89 25.03 -0.28
C GLY A 267 4.65 23.73 -0.13
N PHE A 268 4.21 22.73 -0.90
CA PHE A 268 4.91 21.45 -1.03
C PHE A 268 4.99 21.01 -2.48
N LYS A 269 5.90 20.09 -2.77
CA LYS A 269 6.00 19.39 -4.05
C LYS A 269 5.79 17.90 -3.83
N LEU A 270 4.92 17.30 -4.63
CA LEU A 270 4.91 15.86 -4.82
C LEU A 270 6.04 15.47 -5.78
N LYS A 271 6.96 14.65 -5.32
CA LYS A 271 7.99 14.03 -6.13
C LYS A 271 7.56 12.65 -6.56
N ILE A 272 7.71 12.38 -7.85
CA ILE A 272 7.40 11.10 -8.47
C ILE A 272 8.68 10.57 -9.07
N LEU A 273 9.14 9.40 -8.62
CA LEU A 273 10.29 8.69 -9.14
C LEU A 273 9.83 7.40 -9.81
N GLY A 274 10.50 6.98 -10.84
CA GLY A 274 10.26 5.73 -11.54
C GLY A 274 11.31 5.50 -12.62
N SER A 275 11.46 4.26 -13.05
CA SER A 275 12.38 3.89 -14.12
C SER A 275 11.60 3.55 -15.38
N PRO A 276 11.75 4.30 -16.48
CA PRO A 276 11.23 3.89 -17.77
C PRO A 276 12.16 2.81 -18.36
N ILE A 277 11.60 1.78 -18.96
CA ILE A 277 12.32 0.78 -19.75
C ILE A 277 11.70 0.73 -21.14
#